data_5f321db7c664016f33ff30ab7a7b9bcd
#
_entry.id   5f321db7c664016f33ff30ab7a7b9bcd
#
_cell.length_a   1.000
_cell.length_b   1.000
_cell.length_c   1.000
_cell.angle_alpha   90.00
_cell.angle_beta   90.00
_cell.angle_gamma   90.00
#
_symmetry.space_group_name_H-M   'P 1'
#
loop_
_entity.id
_entity.type
_entity.pdbx_description
1 polymer ?
#
loop_
_entity_poly.entity_id
_entity_poly.type
_entity_poly.pdbx_seq_one_letter_code
_entity_poly.pdbx_strand_id
1 'polypeptide(L)'
;MTGKWGWVGWAGAALVGWSLCVEAQTKSPNPAAVACSGRFPPVTCVEHGWPLNVGVPAPTVASPPSTKPDSGQDPGKPMAAQPETPSERGYGASSEETEPLPLSKDELFGTSKPGDVTTKKTPGVTFRGFLENETAYTYADPTHWSRAVIYAQVGASGQISDNVKWKATVRGNVDPIYIWSNFYNDAVKENERSGILFEETYIDASVGNWDFRVGRQNIIWGEVVGVFVADVVSAQNQLEFILPQFDIIRIPQWAARGEYFVGDSHLELIWIPYPTYNDIGKPGADFFPVQPGSTPSGFAQSFLGESIPDRNLSNTNYGVRLSTLKGGWDMSGFYYSSEDAAPTFYRTVLSTPTPTLQYQPVHNRIWQVGGTVGKAFGSVVFHTEAVYTSGRQYEVTTLSQPNGVVPQNTLNYIFSVDFTLPQDLFLNVQAGQNIFFNHDPNLIFSAYSTYASILLRGKLGPKLEPEILWIQAFDPTQNLIRPRLTWHPEKNTRAAFGFDIFNGPATGYFGRFNPRDRVYVELRYDF
;
A
#
# COMPACT_ATOMS: atom_id res chain seq x y z
N MET A 1 -60.83 16.59 -18.31
CA MET A 1 -60.83 16.45 -16.84
C MET A 1 -59.40 16.35 -16.39
N THR A 2 -58.95 17.35 -15.73
CA THR A 2 -57.57 17.69 -15.39
C THR A 2 -57.19 17.05 -14.06
N GLY A 3 -56.05 16.39 -13.99
CA GLY A 3 -55.44 15.92 -12.76
C GLY A 3 -53.96 16.29 -12.69
N LYS A 4 -53.64 17.36 -11.96
CA LYS A 4 -52.31 17.82 -11.63
C LYS A 4 -51.69 16.90 -10.57
N TRP A 5 -50.45 16.41 -10.79
CA TRP A 5 -49.61 15.82 -9.74
C TRP A 5 -48.55 16.83 -9.32
N GLY A 6 -48.66 17.24 -8.04
CA GLY A 6 -47.69 18.14 -7.42
C GLY A 6 -46.49 17.38 -6.89
N TRP A 7 -45.33 17.92 -7.10
CA TRP A 7 -44.08 17.53 -6.48
C TRP A 7 -43.99 18.14 -5.09
N VAL A 8 -43.88 17.30 -4.06
CA VAL A 8 -43.54 17.72 -2.70
C VAL A 8 -42.09 17.37 -2.45
N GLY A 9 -41.31 18.40 -2.24
CA GLY A 9 -39.90 18.29 -1.85
C GLY A 9 -39.74 17.78 -0.42
N TRP A 10 -38.75 16.94 -0.23
CA TRP A 10 -38.21 16.59 1.09
C TRP A 10 -36.79 17.09 1.19
N ALA A 11 -36.59 18.25 1.80
CA ALA A 11 -35.35 18.65 2.43
C ALA A 11 -35.62 18.60 3.95
N GLY A 12 -35.02 17.64 4.61
CA GLY A 12 -35.12 17.49 6.06
C GLY A 12 -33.74 17.12 6.61
N ALA A 13 -32.95 18.15 6.92
CA ALA A 13 -31.74 18.00 7.71
C ALA A 13 -32.13 17.74 9.16
N ALA A 14 -31.84 16.54 9.66
CA ALA A 14 -31.92 16.23 11.10
C ALA A 14 -30.51 16.32 11.68
N LEU A 15 -30.17 17.47 12.26
CA LEU A 15 -29.09 17.63 13.22
C LEU A 15 -29.52 17.00 14.54
N VAL A 16 -29.02 15.82 14.88
CA VAL A 16 -29.15 15.22 16.21
C VAL A 16 -27.87 15.56 16.97
N GLY A 17 -28.05 16.46 17.96
CA GLY A 17 -27.01 16.77 18.93
C GLY A 17 -26.75 15.57 19.85
N TRP A 18 -25.54 15.11 19.94
CA TRP A 18 -25.08 14.15 20.93
C TRP A 18 -24.29 14.88 22.01
N SER A 19 -24.86 14.91 23.21
CA SER A 19 -24.16 15.23 24.45
C SER A 19 -23.22 14.07 24.79
N LEU A 20 -21.92 14.34 24.82
CA LEU A 20 -20.92 13.44 25.38
C LEU A 20 -20.99 13.48 26.90
N CYS A 21 -21.55 12.44 27.53
CA CYS A 21 -21.26 12.12 28.92
C CYS A 21 -20.02 11.23 28.97
N VAL A 22 -18.93 11.81 29.45
CA VAL A 22 -17.73 11.07 29.87
C VAL A 22 -17.97 10.59 31.30
N GLU A 23 -18.19 9.31 31.48
CA GLU A 23 -18.21 8.67 32.79
C GLU A 23 -16.97 7.82 32.97
N ALA A 24 -16.08 8.30 33.85
CA ALA A 24 -14.89 7.57 34.27
C ALA A 24 -15.31 6.48 35.27
N GLN A 25 -15.13 5.22 34.94
CA GLN A 25 -15.18 4.14 35.91
C GLN A 25 -13.79 3.58 36.20
N THR A 26 -13.25 4.02 37.32
CA THR A 26 -12.21 3.30 38.07
C THR A 26 -12.87 2.20 38.89
N LYS A 27 -12.45 0.94 38.73
CA LYS A 27 -12.19 -0.02 39.81
C LYS A 27 -11.87 -1.41 39.26
N SER A 28 -10.68 -1.85 39.60
CA SER A 28 -10.26 -3.26 39.66
C SER A 28 -11.05 -4.00 40.78
N PRO A 29 -11.30 -5.30 40.62
CA PRO A 29 -10.74 -6.18 41.63
C PRO A 29 -10.07 -7.44 41.06
N ASN A 30 -8.99 -7.79 41.69
CA ASN A 30 -8.21 -8.99 41.61
C ASN A 30 -9.06 -10.20 42.06
N PRO A 31 -8.98 -11.36 41.41
CA PRO A 31 -9.16 -12.62 42.12
C PRO A 31 -7.97 -13.58 41.99
N ALA A 32 -7.44 -13.87 43.17
CA ALA A 32 -6.97 -15.14 43.69
C ALA A 32 -6.24 -16.13 42.74
N ALA A 33 -5.01 -16.37 43.12
CA ALA A 33 -4.18 -17.49 42.75
C ALA A 33 -4.85 -18.85 42.99
N VAL A 34 -4.82 -19.73 41.97
CA VAL A 34 -4.95 -21.16 42.15
C VAL A 34 -3.64 -21.77 41.69
N ALA A 35 -2.91 -22.29 42.65
CA ALA A 35 -1.71 -23.08 42.43
C ALA A 35 -2.10 -24.49 41.93
N CYS A 36 -1.56 -24.87 40.76
CA CYS A 36 -1.49 -26.28 40.37
C CYS A 36 -0.03 -26.69 40.27
N SER A 37 0.39 -27.50 41.23
CA SER A 37 1.65 -28.24 41.26
C SER A 37 1.61 -29.39 40.25
N GLY A 38 2.54 -29.41 39.28
CA GLY A 38 2.79 -30.54 38.41
C GLY A 38 4.28 -30.64 38.10
N ARG A 39 4.94 -31.61 38.72
CA ARG A 39 6.33 -31.99 38.49
C ARG A 39 6.51 -32.58 37.09
N PHE A 40 7.47 -32.10 36.34
CA PHE A 40 8.09 -32.82 35.23
C PHE A 40 9.61 -32.92 35.46
N PRO A 41 10.25 -34.03 35.06
CA PRO A 41 11.65 -34.29 35.33
C PRO A 41 12.58 -33.56 34.37
N PRO A 42 13.87 -33.37 34.75
CA PRO A 42 14.82 -32.59 33.96
C PRO A 42 15.31 -33.38 32.73
N VAL A 43 15.30 -32.74 31.58
CA VAL A 43 15.99 -33.23 30.37
C VAL A 43 17.40 -32.65 30.37
N THR A 44 18.37 -33.54 30.35
CA THR A 44 19.81 -33.30 30.31
C THR A 44 20.22 -32.60 29.01
N CYS A 45 20.96 -31.48 29.14
CA CYS A 45 21.74 -30.88 28.08
C CYS A 45 22.87 -31.79 27.64
N VAL A 46 22.94 -32.11 26.35
CA VAL A 46 24.11 -32.69 25.71
C VAL A 46 24.79 -31.64 24.87
N GLU A 47 25.95 -31.18 25.31
CA GLU A 47 26.89 -30.38 24.53
C GLU A 47 27.46 -31.24 23.39
N HIS A 48 27.36 -30.77 22.15
CA HIS A 48 28.21 -31.27 21.09
C HIS A 48 28.98 -30.10 20.47
N GLY A 49 30.31 -30.20 20.71
CA GLY A 49 31.31 -29.28 20.22
C GLY A 49 31.51 -29.36 18.72
N TRP A 50 31.88 -28.24 18.15
CA TRP A 50 32.31 -28.07 16.79
C TRP A 50 33.80 -28.35 16.66
N PRO A 51 34.28 -29.06 15.63
CA PRO A 51 35.68 -29.02 15.24
C PRO A 51 35.96 -27.96 14.19
N LEU A 52 36.93 -27.10 14.46
CA LEU A 52 37.65 -26.25 13.52
C LEU A 52 38.55 -27.11 12.59
N ASN A 53 38.63 -26.73 11.36
CA ASN A 53 39.73 -26.72 10.40
C ASN A 53 39.26 -27.08 8.99
N VAL A 54 39.64 -26.38 7.95
CA VAL A 54 40.92 -26.28 7.23
C VAL A 54 40.78 -25.24 6.12
N GLY A 55 41.79 -24.42 5.93
CA GLY A 55 41.87 -23.38 4.93
C GLY A 55 42.04 -23.90 3.49
N VAL A 56 41.53 -23.07 2.56
CA VAL A 56 41.83 -23.17 1.12
C VAL A 56 42.37 -21.83 0.65
N PRO A 57 43.47 -21.76 -0.11
CA PRO A 57 44.14 -20.53 -0.49
C PRO A 57 43.40 -19.79 -1.63
N ALA A 58 43.45 -18.47 -1.60
CA ALA A 58 42.95 -17.58 -2.64
C ALA A 58 43.78 -17.65 -3.93
N PRO A 59 43.16 -17.54 -5.11
CA PRO A 59 43.90 -17.37 -6.35
C PRO A 59 44.35 -15.92 -6.56
N THR A 60 45.62 -15.76 -6.84
CA THR A 60 46.32 -14.53 -7.21
C THR A 60 45.83 -14.06 -8.58
N VAL A 61 45.29 -12.84 -8.68
CA VAL A 61 44.98 -12.18 -9.94
C VAL A 61 46.13 -11.23 -10.27
N ALA A 62 46.77 -11.46 -11.43
CA ALA A 62 47.82 -10.64 -11.99
C ALA A 62 47.27 -9.35 -12.61
N SER A 63 47.93 -8.23 -12.34
CA SER A 63 47.64 -6.90 -12.92
C SER A 63 48.21 -6.83 -14.35
N PRO A 64 47.52 -6.19 -15.32
CA PRO A 64 48.09 -5.84 -16.60
C PRO A 64 48.83 -4.49 -16.56
N PRO A 65 49.79 -4.24 -17.44
CA PRO A 65 50.74 -3.15 -17.37
C PRO A 65 50.20 -1.82 -17.91
N SER A 66 50.71 -0.76 -17.29
CA SER A 66 50.53 0.64 -17.69
C SER A 66 51.30 0.98 -18.98
N THR A 67 50.65 1.67 -19.90
CA THR A 67 51.33 2.47 -20.91
C THR A 67 50.77 3.88 -20.96
N LYS A 68 51.59 4.86 -20.64
CA LYS A 68 51.60 6.25 -21.08
C LYS A 68 52.76 6.38 -22.06
N PRO A 69 52.93 7.45 -22.81
CA PRO A 69 52.19 8.66 -23.16
C PRO A 69 52.23 8.98 -24.66
N ASP A 70 51.67 10.05 -25.14
CA ASP A 70 52.50 11.16 -25.61
C ASP A 70 51.67 12.41 -25.99
N SER A 71 52.34 13.53 -25.87
CA SER A 71 52.00 14.90 -26.05
C SER A 71 51.77 15.32 -27.51
N GLY A 72 50.92 16.36 -27.74
CA GLY A 72 50.98 17.08 -29.00
C GLY A 72 49.84 18.06 -29.28
N GLN A 73 50.05 19.31 -28.85
CA GLN A 73 49.70 20.57 -29.51
C GLN A 73 48.24 20.96 -29.88
N ASP A 74 47.80 21.95 -29.16
CA ASP A 74 46.87 23.01 -29.59
C ASP A 74 47.45 23.85 -30.76
N PRO A 75 46.69 24.39 -31.74
CA PRO A 75 46.04 25.65 -31.49
C PRO A 75 44.74 25.92 -32.30
N GLY A 76 43.89 26.80 -31.80
CA GLY A 76 42.96 27.49 -32.67
C GLY A 76 41.58 27.83 -32.12
N LYS A 77 41.50 28.88 -31.31
CA LYS A 77 40.28 29.62 -31.05
C LYS A 77 40.00 30.54 -32.25
N PRO A 78 38.73 30.70 -32.67
CA PRO A 78 38.11 32.01 -32.48
C PRO A 78 36.61 31.99 -32.07
N MET A 79 36.36 32.82 -31.12
CA MET A 79 35.39 33.91 -31.09
C MET A 79 33.87 33.65 -31.22
N ALA A 80 33.21 34.19 -30.23
CA ALA A 80 31.80 34.29 -29.90
C ALA A 80 30.86 34.76 -31.03
N ALA A 81 29.63 34.24 -30.98
CA ALA A 81 28.44 34.96 -31.41
C ALA A 81 27.30 34.68 -30.43
N GLN A 82 26.83 35.74 -29.78
CA GLN A 82 25.56 35.77 -29.05
C GLN A 82 24.42 35.79 -30.07
N PRO A 83 23.29 35.17 -29.81
CA PRO A 83 22.03 35.54 -30.43
C PRO A 83 21.20 36.41 -29.48
N GLU A 84 20.63 37.40 -30.08
CA GLU A 84 19.83 38.49 -29.56
C GLU A 84 18.47 38.01 -29.03
N THR A 85 17.98 38.72 -28.00
CA THR A 85 16.62 38.65 -27.48
C THR A 85 15.61 39.26 -28.47
N PRO A 86 14.43 38.68 -28.70
CA PRO A 86 13.29 39.40 -29.25
C PRO A 86 12.41 39.96 -28.15
N SER A 87 12.06 41.23 -28.41
CA SER A 87 11.28 42.17 -27.64
C SER A 87 9.87 41.71 -27.26
N GLU A 88 9.45 42.23 -26.11
CA GLU A 88 8.09 42.31 -25.60
C GLU A 88 7.08 42.82 -26.62
N ARG A 89 5.97 42.10 -26.78
CA ARG A 89 4.67 42.70 -27.13
C ARG A 89 3.62 42.16 -26.20
N GLY A 90 3.11 43.04 -25.34
CA GLY A 90 2.00 42.77 -24.46
C GLY A 90 0.70 42.49 -25.25
N TYR A 91 -0.05 41.54 -24.72
CA TYR A 91 -1.48 41.43 -24.92
C TYR A 91 -2.14 41.01 -23.59
N GLY A 92 -3.32 41.58 -23.42
CA GLY A 92 -4.11 41.78 -22.25
C GLY A 92 -4.39 40.56 -21.37
N ALA A 93 -4.60 40.89 -20.12
CA ALA A 93 -5.10 40.01 -19.08
C ALA A 93 -6.48 39.43 -19.43
N SER A 94 -6.53 38.15 -19.63
CA SER A 94 -7.73 37.35 -19.41
C SER A 94 -7.42 36.41 -18.25
N SER A 95 -8.27 36.46 -17.22
CA SER A 95 -8.26 35.60 -16.07
C SER A 95 -8.45 34.15 -16.52
N GLU A 96 -7.37 33.40 -16.67
CA GLU A 96 -7.42 31.95 -16.79
C GLU A 96 -7.61 31.34 -15.41
N GLU A 97 -8.79 30.78 -15.18
CA GLU A 97 -9.07 29.83 -14.13
C GLU A 97 -8.14 28.62 -14.32
N THR A 98 -7.21 28.47 -13.41
CA THR A 98 -6.31 27.31 -13.37
C THR A 98 -7.13 26.09 -12.95
N GLU A 99 -7.48 25.23 -13.90
CA GLU A 99 -8.00 23.89 -13.63
C GLU A 99 -7.01 23.08 -12.76
N PRO A 100 -7.50 22.23 -11.85
CA PRO A 100 -6.62 21.34 -11.10
C PRO A 100 -6.03 20.32 -12.07
N LEU A 101 -4.75 20.48 -12.36
CA LEU A 101 -3.92 19.46 -12.99
C LEU A 101 -4.01 18.15 -12.19
N PRO A 102 -3.91 16.97 -12.83
CA PRO A 102 -3.80 15.72 -12.12
C PRO A 102 -2.67 15.84 -11.10
N LEU A 103 -2.93 15.39 -9.86
CA LEU A 103 -2.00 15.45 -8.73
C LEU A 103 -0.58 15.17 -9.20
N SER A 104 0.30 16.15 -9.05
CA SER A 104 1.70 16.00 -9.42
C SER A 104 2.32 14.91 -8.55
N LYS A 105 3.37 14.26 -9.04
CA LYS A 105 4.14 13.25 -8.28
C LYS A 105 4.51 13.79 -6.88
N ASP A 106 4.77 15.09 -6.76
CA ASP A 106 5.10 15.79 -5.51
C ASP A 106 3.90 15.89 -4.55
N GLU A 107 2.67 15.96 -5.06
CA GLU A 107 1.45 15.94 -4.24
C GLU A 107 1.05 14.52 -3.83
N LEU A 108 1.30 13.54 -4.69
CA LEU A 108 1.05 12.12 -4.38
C LEU A 108 2.12 11.53 -3.45
N PHE A 109 3.36 11.98 -3.54
CA PHE A 109 4.51 11.39 -2.85
C PHE A 109 5.18 12.30 -1.82
N GLY A 110 4.73 13.55 -1.67
CA GLY A 110 5.15 14.47 -0.62
C GLY A 110 6.64 14.85 -0.64
N THR A 111 7.29 14.83 -1.81
CA THR A 111 8.69 15.25 -1.96
C THR A 111 8.75 16.76 -2.17
N SER A 112 9.12 17.50 -1.13
CA SER A 112 9.39 18.93 -1.21
C SER A 112 10.75 19.15 -1.87
N LYS A 113 10.81 19.84 -3.02
CA LYS A 113 12.08 20.27 -3.64
C LYS A 113 12.76 21.33 -2.78
N PRO A 114 14.10 21.23 -2.53
CA PRO A 114 14.86 22.34 -1.96
C PRO A 114 15.05 23.43 -3.02
N GLY A 115 14.55 24.63 -2.77
CA GLY A 115 14.91 25.84 -3.52
C GLY A 115 13.77 26.66 -4.09
N ASP A 116 12.72 26.94 -3.34
CA ASP A 116 11.79 28.00 -3.71
C ASP A 116 11.86 29.19 -2.75
N VAL A 117 11.82 30.37 -3.34
CA VAL A 117 12.14 31.67 -2.77
C VAL A 117 11.26 32.00 -1.57
N THR A 118 11.90 32.45 -0.52
CA THR A 118 11.34 32.93 0.73
C THR A 118 10.28 34.02 0.56
N THR A 119 9.03 33.65 0.53
CA THR A 119 7.96 34.49 1.04
C THR A 119 7.77 34.14 2.52
N LYS A 120 8.06 35.08 3.43
CA LYS A 120 7.74 34.97 4.85
C LYS A 120 6.23 34.67 5.00
N LYS A 121 5.87 33.40 5.06
CA LYS A 121 4.51 32.97 5.35
C LYS A 121 4.32 33.06 6.86
N THR A 122 3.36 33.85 7.29
CA THR A 122 2.90 33.90 8.69
C THR A 122 2.65 32.48 9.18
N PRO A 123 3.10 32.09 10.38
CA PRO A 123 2.87 30.75 10.92
C PRO A 123 1.37 30.55 11.17
N GLY A 124 0.70 29.93 10.22
CA GLY A 124 -0.70 29.57 10.26
C GLY A 124 -0.85 28.06 10.30
N VAL A 125 -1.83 27.57 11.07
CA VAL A 125 -2.26 26.17 11.01
C VAL A 125 -3.22 26.02 9.83
N THR A 126 -2.95 25.06 8.95
CA THR A 126 -3.83 24.71 7.83
C THR A 126 -4.61 23.46 8.19
N PHE A 127 -5.93 23.49 8.00
CA PHE A 127 -6.80 22.36 8.17
C PHE A 127 -7.23 21.83 6.80
N ARG A 128 -7.25 20.51 6.65
CA ARG A 128 -7.77 19.80 5.47
C ARG A 128 -8.45 18.52 5.93
N GLY A 129 -9.44 18.08 5.17
CA GLY A 129 -10.13 16.85 5.50
C GLY A 129 -11.10 16.45 4.41
N PHE A 130 -11.76 15.32 4.64
CA PHE A 130 -12.85 14.89 3.78
C PHE A 130 -13.94 14.14 4.58
N LEU A 131 -15.11 14.13 4.01
CA LEU A 131 -16.19 13.20 4.33
C LEU A 131 -16.46 12.35 3.10
N GLU A 132 -16.52 11.04 3.28
CA GLU A 132 -16.75 10.08 2.19
C GLU A 132 -17.77 9.04 2.64
N ASN A 133 -18.72 8.72 1.77
CA ASN A 133 -19.59 7.57 1.92
C ASN A 133 -19.38 6.65 0.72
N GLU A 134 -19.14 5.39 0.98
CA GLU A 134 -19.17 4.33 -0.03
C GLU A 134 -20.24 3.32 0.34
N THR A 135 -21.15 3.05 -0.60
CA THR A 135 -22.19 2.04 -0.44
C THR A 135 -22.07 1.02 -1.57
N ALA A 136 -21.99 -0.27 -1.22
CA ALA A 136 -21.83 -1.35 -2.17
C ALA A 136 -22.84 -2.49 -1.94
N TYR A 137 -23.29 -3.08 -3.04
CA TYR A 137 -24.18 -4.23 -3.06
C TYR A 137 -23.56 -5.36 -3.88
N THR A 138 -23.32 -6.49 -3.24
CA THR A 138 -22.89 -7.72 -3.86
C THR A 138 -24.08 -8.35 -4.57
N TYR A 139 -24.03 -8.41 -5.92
CA TYR A 139 -25.10 -8.96 -6.73
C TYR A 139 -24.87 -10.44 -7.12
N ALA A 140 -23.64 -10.95 -6.91
CA ALA A 140 -23.35 -12.38 -7.01
C ALA A 140 -23.96 -13.14 -5.82
N ASP A 141 -24.26 -14.41 -5.99
CA ASP A 141 -24.84 -15.26 -4.95
C ASP A 141 -23.80 -15.69 -3.91
N PRO A 142 -24.05 -15.50 -2.59
CA PRO A 142 -25.25 -14.95 -1.97
C PRO A 142 -25.31 -13.41 -2.01
N THR A 143 -26.41 -12.86 -2.53
CA THR A 143 -26.60 -11.43 -2.67
C THR A 143 -26.78 -10.73 -1.31
N HIS A 144 -26.09 -9.61 -1.12
CA HIS A 144 -26.19 -8.83 0.14
C HIS A 144 -25.62 -7.43 -0.01
N TRP A 145 -25.98 -6.53 0.92
CA TRP A 145 -25.26 -5.27 1.08
C TRP A 145 -23.91 -5.56 1.72
N SER A 146 -22.84 -5.24 1.00
CA SER A 146 -21.48 -5.54 1.44
C SER A 146 -20.78 -4.36 2.11
N ARG A 147 -21.32 -3.12 1.92
CA ARG A 147 -20.72 -1.91 2.47
C ARG A 147 -21.71 -0.76 2.55
N ALA A 148 -21.56 0.08 3.57
CA ALA A 148 -22.23 1.37 3.70
C ALA A 148 -21.38 2.36 4.52
N VAL A 149 -20.04 2.29 4.34
CA VAL A 149 -19.08 2.99 5.19
C VAL A 149 -19.15 4.50 5.04
N ILE A 150 -18.99 5.18 6.15
CA ILE A 150 -18.81 6.62 6.24
C ILE A 150 -17.42 6.88 6.82
N TYR A 151 -16.55 7.52 6.06
CA TYR A 151 -15.26 8.02 6.51
C TYR A 151 -15.34 9.50 6.83
N ALA A 152 -14.65 9.90 7.88
CA ALA A 152 -14.38 11.29 8.22
C ALA A 152 -12.90 11.44 8.53
N GLN A 153 -12.19 12.26 7.78
CA GLN A 153 -10.78 12.56 8.01
C GLN A 153 -10.58 14.04 8.27
N VAL A 154 -9.79 14.37 9.28
CA VAL A 154 -9.38 15.73 9.59
C VAL A 154 -7.87 15.74 9.83
N GLY A 155 -7.18 16.63 9.16
CA GLY A 155 -5.76 16.87 9.30
C GLY A 155 -5.46 18.32 9.61
N ALA A 156 -4.45 18.54 10.43
CA ALA A 156 -3.87 19.85 10.69
C ALA A 156 -2.37 19.79 10.41
N SER A 157 -1.83 20.84 9.82
CA SER A 157 -0.40 21.00 9.58
C SER A 157 0.04 22.43 9.82
N GLY A 158 1.28 22.60 10.25
CA GLY A 158 1.82 23.91 10.53
C GLY A 158 3.34 23.91 10.62
N GLN A 159 3.90 25.09 10.84
CA GLN A 159 5.32 25.33 10.97
C GLN A 159 5.62 25.81 12.40
N ILE A 160 6.58 25.18 13.07
CA ILE A 160 7.04 25.56 14.42
C ILE A 160 8.17 26.60 14.30
N SER A 161 9.08 26.37 13.34
CA SER A 161 10.18 27.27 12.98
C SER A 161 10.47 27.14 11.49
N ASP A 162 11.42 27.95 10.95
CA ASP A 162 11.79 27.90 9.54
C ASP A 162 12.20 26.49 9.07
N ASN A 163 12.75 25.69 9.99
CA ASN A 163 13.27 24.36 9.69
C ASN A 163 12.44 23.21 10.30
N VAL A 164 11.36 23.52 11.04
CA VAL A 164 10.56 22.49 11.72
C VAL A 164 9.09 22.63 11.36
N LYS A 165 8.54 21.56 10.79
CA LYS A 165 7.12 21.44 10.40
C LYS A 165 6.48 20.27 11.14
N TRP A 166 5.16 20.28 11.23
CA TRP A 166 4.40 19.19 11.79
C TRP A 166 3.12 18.93 10.99
N LYS A 167 2.67 17.69 11.04
CA LYS A 167 1.37 17.26 10.52
C LYS A 167 0.73 16.32 11.53
N ALA A 168 -0.59 16.40 11.69
CA ALA A 168 -1.38 15.48 12.48
C ALA A 168 -2.70 15.24 11.77
N THR A 169 -3.01 13.97 11.46
CA THR A 169 -4.21 13.58 10.73
C THR A 169 -4.86 12.39 11.42
N VAL A 170 -6.16 12.43 11.60
CA VAL A 170 -6.97 11.34 12.13
C VAL A 170 -8.10 11.03 11.14
N ARG A 171 -8.36 9.74 10.93
CA ARG A 171 -9.49 9.22 10.16
C ARG A 171 -10.34 8.32 11.05
N GLY A 172 -11.64 8.56 11.07
CA GLY A 172 -12.63 7.68 11.66
C GLY A 172 -13.49 7.07 10.58
N ASN A 173 -14.00 5.88 10.82
CA ASN A 173 -15.00 5.26 9.98
C ASN A 173 -16.08 4.56 10.80
N VAL A 174 -17.29 4.53 10.23
CA VAL A 174 -18.41 3.73 10.71
C VAL A 174 -19.05 3.07 9.49
N ASP A 175 -19.32 1.77 9.59
CA ASP A 175 -20.08 1.05 8.58
C ASP A 175 -21.36 0.47 9.19
N PRO A 176 -22.53 1.13 8.94
CA PRO A 176 -23.80 0.71 9.47
C PRO A 176 -24.26 -0.67 8.99
N ILE A 177 -23.71 -1.20 7.88
CA ILE A 177 -24.11 -2.54 7.40
C ILE A 177 -23.83 -3.62 8.45
N TYR A 178 -22.74 -3.48 9.20
CA TYR A 178 -22.37 -4.41 10.27
C TYR A 178 -23.24 -4.25 11.55
N ILE A 179 -24.12 -3.24 11.59
CA ILE A 179 -25.13 -3.06 12.65
C ILE A 179 -26.44 -3.74 12.25
N TRP A 180 -26.85 -3.62 10.98
CA TRP A 180 -28.19 -4.01 10.51
C TRP A 180 -28.23 -5.38 9.85
N SER A 181 -27.14 -5.77 9.17
CA SER A 181 -27.11 -7.01 8.41
C SER A 181 -27.04 -8.23 9.33
N ASN A 182 -27.81 -9.26 8.99
CA ASN A 182 -27.69 -10.59 9.58
C ASN A 182 -26.79 -11.53 8.76
N PHE A 183 -26.18 -11.03 7.69
CA PHE A 183 -25.33 -11.80 6.80
C PHE A 183 -24.00 -12.16 7.47
N TYR A 184 -23.40 -11.22 8.19
CA TYR A 184 -22.08 -11.37 8.81
C TYR A 184 -22.17 -11.93 10.22
N ASN A 185 -21.16 -12.70 10.61
CA ASN A 185 -20.99 -13.18 11.99
C ASN A 185 -20.54 -12.03 12.92
N ASP A 186 -20.64 -12.26 14.24
CA ASP A 186 -20.33 -11.23 15.24
C ASP A 186 -18.87 -10.77 15.21
N ALA A 187 -17.91 -11.68 14.92
CA ALA A 187 -16.49 -11.33 14.84
C ALA A 187 -16.19 -10.33 13.69
N VAL A 188 -16.82 -10.51 12.53
CA VAL A 188 -16.73 -9.58 11.39
C VAL A 188 -17.40 -8.25 11.75
N LYS A 189 -18.61 -8.30 12.31
CA LYS A 189 -19.35 -7.09 12.73
C LYS A 189 -18.57 -6.26 13.75
N GLU A 190 -17.94 -6.89 14.72
CA GLU A 190 -17.14 -6.19 15.73
C GLU A 190 -15.88 -5.56 15.12
N ASN A 191 -15.24 -6.27 14.20
CA ASN A 191 -13.99 -5.82 13.55
C ASN A 191 -14.20 -4.67 12.56
N GLU A 192 -15.28 -4.70 11.77
CA GLU A 192 -15.44 -3.82 10.59
C GLU A 192 -16.48 -2.71 10.79
N ARG A 193 -17.28 -2.77 11.88
CA ARG A 193 -18.31 -1.79 12.18
C ARG A 193 -17.80 -0.36 12.32
N SER A 194 -16.62 -0.16 12.93
CA SER A 194 -16.07 1.17 13.16
C SER A 194 -14.59 1.10 13.50
N GLY A 195 -13.86 2.15 13.15
CA GLY A 195 -12.44 2.27 13.44
C GLY A 195 -11.99 3.73 13.58
N ILE A 196 -10.87 3.92 14.25
CA ILE A 196 -10.15 5.19 14.30
C ILE A 196 -8.70 4.90 13.97
N LEU A 197 -8.17 5.61 13.00
CA LEU A 197 -6.78 5.50 12.56
C LEU A 197 -6.10 6.86 12.67
N PHE A 198 -5.00 6.91 13.40
CA PHE A 198 -4.07 8.02 13.27
C PHE A 198 -3.32 7.84 11.96
N GLU A 199 -3.61 8.70 11.03
CA GLU A 199 -2.93 8.75 9.74
C GLU A 199 -1.54 9.41 9.89
N GLU A 200 -1.08 10.15 8.92
CA GLU A 200 0.20 10.84 9.03
C GLU A 200 0.23 11.82 10.20
N THR A 201 1.06 11.51 11.19
CA THR A 201 1.24 12.31 12.41
C THR A 201 2.72 12.32 12.76
N TYR A 202 3.42 13.36 12.32
CA TYR A 202 4.88 13.45 12.38
C TYR A 202 5.39 14.87 12.55
N ILE A 203 6.67 14.96 12.87
CA ILE A 203 7.47 16.19 12.86
C ILE A 203 8.56 16.02 11.81
N ASP A 204 8.71 17.05 10.97
CA ASP A 204 9.81 17.21 10.02
C ASP A 204 10.80 18.23 10.55
N ALA A 205 12.10 17.95 10.41
CA ALA A 205 13.18 18.87 10.76
C ALA A 205 14.29 18.81 9.70
N SER A 206 14.67 19.98 9.15
CA SER A 206 15.73 20.11 8.15
C SER A 206 16.97 20.73 8.77
N VAL A 207 18.14 20.10 8.61
CA VAL A 207 19.43 20.57 9.13
C VAL A 207 20.53 20.37 8.08
N GLY A 208 20.96 21.44 7.44
CA GLY A 208 21.92 21.38 6.33
C GLY A 208 21.35 20.55 5.16
N ASN A 209 22.06 19.47 4.81
CA ASN A 209 21.63 18.55 3.74
C ASN A 209 20.80 17.35 4.26
N TRP A 210 20.43 17.37 5.52
CA TRP A 210 19.61 16.34 6.13
C TRP A 210 18.17 16.80 6.33
N ASP A 211 17.22 15.93 5.96
CA ASP A 211 15.82 16.01 6.35
C ASP A 211 15.47 14.82 7.24
N PHE A 212 14.91 15.09 8.40
CA PHE A 212 14.48 14.09 9.37
C PHE A 212 12.96 14.14 9.51
N ARG A 213 12.32 12.97 9.49
CA ARG A 213 10.91 12.83 9.81
C ARG A 213 10.73 11.76 10.89
N VAL A 214 10.06 12.13 11.98
CA VAL A 214 9.80 11.23 13.11
C VAL A 214 8.31 11.23 13.43
N GLY A 215 7.71 10.06 13.48
CA GLY A 215 6.29 9.87 13.76
C GLY A 215 5.64 8.87 12.84
N ARG A 216 4.31 8.91 12.80
CA ARG A 216 3.51 8.05 11.94
C ARG A 216 3.46 8.61 10.52
N GLN A 217 3.91 7.84 9.54
CA GLN A 217 4.13 8.32 8.17
C GLN A 217 3.98 7.22 7.13
N ASN A 218 3.53 7.58 5.94
CA ASN A 218 3.62 6.73 4.77
C ASN A 218 5.04 6.80 4.19
N ILE A 219 5.64 5.64 3.93
CA ILE A 219 6.95 5.51 3.29
C ILE A 219 6.75 4.69 2.02
N ILE A 220 6.83 5.34 0.88
CA ILE A 220 6.46 4.76 -0.43
C ILE A 220 7.71 4.70 -1.29
N TRP A 221 8.17 3.49 -1.61
CA TRP A 221 9.35 3.28 -2.44
C TRP A 221 9.00 2.87 -3.87
N GLY A 222 7.79 2.34 -4.09
CA GLY A 222 7.28 2.01 -5.41
C GLY A 222 6.81 3.24 -6.20
N GLU A 223 6.88 3.15 -7.51
CA GLU A 223 6.50 4.21 -8.45
C GLU A 223 5.37 3.79 -9.40
N VAL A 224 5.14 2.49 -9.52
CA VAL A 224 4.12 1.93 -10.41
C VAL A 224 2.74 2.05 -9.78
N VAL A 225 1.76 2.47 -10.58
CA VAL A 225 0.38 2.70 -10.11
C VAL A 225 -0.45 1.41 -10.25
N GLY A 226 -1.21 1.07 -9.22
CA GLY A 226 -2.20 -0.02 -9.24
C GLY A 226 -1.68 -1.40 -8.85
N VAL A 227 -0.37 -1.66 -8.94
CA VAL A 227 0.26 -2.90 -8.49
C VAL A 227 1.46 -2.57 -7.60
N PHE A 228 1.49 -3.11 -6.39
CA PHE A 228 2.54 -2.80 -5.40
C PHE A 228 3.68 -3.83 -5.53
N VAL A 229 4.77 -3.45 -6.18
CA VAL A 229 5.99 -4.30 -6.26
C VAL A 229 7.07 -3.77 -5.34
N ALA A 230 7.51 -2.52 -5.52
CA ALA A 230 8.55 -1.91 -4.70
C ALA A 230 8.03 -1.12 -3.48
N ASP A 231 6.72 -1.02 -3.28
CA ASP A 231 6.11 -0.44 -2.06
C ASP A 231 6.12 -1.47 -0.92
N VAL A 232 7.32 -1.77 -0.42
CA VAL A 232 7.59 -2.85 0.53
C VAL A 232 7.49 -2.44 2.00
N VAL A 233 7.41 -1.13 2.28
CA VAL A 233 7.45 -0.59 3.65
C VAL A 233 6.06 -0.41 4.25
N SER A 234 5.08 -0.02 3.42
CA SER A 234 3.72 0.29 3.86
C SER A 234 2.95 -0.98 4.23
N ALA A 235 2.26 -0.96 5.37
CA ALA A 235 1.19 -1.91 5.63
C ALA A 235 -0.08 -1.50 4.87
N GLN A 236 -1.01 -2.43 4.69
CA GLN A 236 -2.22 -2.22 3.89
C GLN A 236 -3.49 -2.62 4.64
N ASN A 237 -4.52 -1.79 4.51
CA ASN A 237 -5.88 -2.14 4.88
C ASN A 237 -6.48 -2.99 3.75
N GLN A 238 -6.55 -4.29 3.96
CA GLN A 238 -7.04 -5.28 3.01
C GLN A 238 -8.43 -5.83 3.39
N LEU A 239 -9.17 -5.13 4.27
CA LEU A 239 -10.56 -5.47 4.59
C LEU A 239 -11.42 -5.59 3.34
N GLU A 240 -11.06 -4.84 2.30
CA GLU A 240 -11.65 -4.91 0.96
C GLU A 240 -10.63 -5.27 -0.11
N PHE A 241 -9.72 -6.17 0.20
CA PHE A 241 -8.70 -6.63 -0.73
C PHE A 241 -7.85 -5.47 -1.28
N ILE A 242 -7.83 -5.25 -2.61
CA ILE A 242 -7.10 -4.15 -3.27
C ILE A 242 -8.04 -3.07 -3.83
N LEU A 243 -9.31 -3.10 -3.44
CA LEU A 243 -10.34 -2.23 -3.99
C LEU A 243 -10.31 -0.78 -3.49
N PRO A 244 -9.93 -0.48 -2.22
CA PRO A 244 -9.89 0.90 -1.74
C PRO A 244 -8.88 1.76 -2.51
N GLN A 245 -9.14 3.06 -2.51
CA GLN A 245 -8.21 4.05 -3.08
C GLN A 245 -6.90 4.09 -2.30
N PHE A 246 -5.82 4.59 -2.93
CA PHE A 246 -4.46 4.59 -2.36
C PHE A 246 -4.32 5.37 -1.05
N ASP A 247 -5.12 6.41 -0.86
CA ASP A 247 -5.16 7.21 0.37
C ASP A 247 -5.85 6.47 1.53
N ILE A 248 -6.64 5.46 1.23
CA ILE A 248 -7.38 4.65 2.21
C ILE A 248 -6.66 3.31 2.49
N ILE A 249 -6.09 2.68 1.45
CA ILE A 249 -5.51 1.34 1.57
C ILE A 249 -4.22 1.31 2.39
N ARG A 250 -3.41 2.38 2.37
CA ARG A 250 -2.15 2.40 3.13
C ARG A 250 -2.37 2.65 4.61
N ILE A 251 -1.65 1.91 5.43
CA ILE A 251 -1.59 2.11 6.88
C ILE A 251 -0.20 2.66 7.21
N PRO A 252 -0.10 3.91 7.71
CA PRO A 252 1.19 4.53 8.00
C PRO A 252 1.97 3.80 9.08
N GLN A 253 3.30 3.84 8.99
CA GLN A 253 4.22 3.22 9.95
C GLN A 253 4.73 4.25 10.98
N TRP A 254 4.93 3.83 12.24
CA TRP A 254 5.69 4.59 13.22
C TRP A 254 7.18 4.48 12.92
N ALA A 255 7.78 5.54 12.37
CA ALA A 255 9.14 5.49 11.86
C ALA A 255 9.96 6.74 12.24
N ALA A 256 11.26 6.54 12.32
CA ALA A 256 12.26 7.59 12.15
C ALA A 256 12.87 7.43 10.75
N ARG A 257 12.81 8.51 9.97
CA ARG A 257 13.37 8.60 8.61
C ARG A 257 14.38 9.72 8.55
N GLY A 258 15.53 9.47 7.95
CA GLY A 258 16.54 10.47 7.67
C GLY A 258 16.93 10.42 6.21
N GLU A 259 16.91 11.56 5.52
CA GLU A 259 17.28 11.71 4.11
C GLU A 259 18.48 12.66 4.00
N TYR A 260 19.52 12.23 3.31
CA TYR A 260 20.72 13.04 3.05
C TYR A 260 20.83 13.32 1.55
N PHE A 261 20.84 14.60 1.20
CA PHE A 261 20.88 15.08 -0.18
C PHE A 261 22.28 15.49 -0.62
N VAL A 262 22.74 14.99 -1.76
CA VAL A 262 24.03 15.33 -2.35
C VAL A 262 23.93 15.40 -3.88
N GLY A 263 23.97 16.60 -4.46
CA GLY A 263 23.76 16.80 -5.89
C GLY A 263 22.41 16.25 -6.37
N ASP A 264 22.46 15.39 -7.38
CA ASP A 264 21.27 14.75 -7.97
C ASP A 264 20.86 13.46 -7.26
N SER A 265 21.48 13.15 -6.12
CA SER A 265 21.26 11.89 -5.40
C SER A 265 20.86 12.12 -3.96
N HIS A 266 20.13 11.18 -3.38
CA HIS A 266 19.85 11.18 -1.94
C HIS A 266 19.88 9.76 -1.37
N LEU A 267 20.31 9.69 -0.11
CA LEU A 267 20.31 8.50 0.71
C LEU A 267 19.17 8.61 1.73
N GLU A 268 18.29 7.64 1.76
CA GLU A 268 17.23 7.52 2.75
C GLU A 268 17.52 6.36 3.70
N LEU A 269 17.41 6.63 5.01
CA LEU A 269 17.53 5.66 6.09
C LEU A 269 16.20 5.62 6.84
N ILE A 270 15.67 4.41 7.07
CA ILE A 270 14.44 4.23 7.84
C ILE A 270 14.65 3.25 8.98
N TRP A 271 13.99 3.54 10.11
CA TRP A 271 13.86 2.64 11.25
C TRP A 271 12.43 2.68 11.79
N ILE A 272 11.83 1.50 11.91
CA ILE A 272 10.44 1.29 12.35
C ILE A 272 10.49 0.46 13.63
N PRO A 273 10.44 1.12 14.81
CA PRO A 273 10.54 0.41 16.10
C PRO A 273 9.32 -0.47 16.40
N TYR A 274 8.14 -0.09 15.87
CA TYR A 274 6.88 -0.79 16.09
C TYR A 274 6.18 -1.00 14.74
N PRO A 275 6.48 -2.13 14.05
CA PRO A 275 5.85 -2.41 12.76
C PRO A 275 4.33 -2.46 12.87
N THR A 276 3.66 -1.94 11.85
CA THR A 276 2.24 -2.12 11.62
C THR A 276 2.07 -3.16 10.52
N TYR A 277 1.08 -4.02 10.67
CA TYR A 277 0.80 -5.13 9.77
C TYR A 277 -0.44 -4.88 8.92
N ASN A 278 -0.65 -5.69 7.88
CA ASN A 278 -1.84 -5.61 7.05
C ASN A 278 -3.07 -5.99 7.87
N ASP A 279 -4.12 -5.21 7.72
CA ASP A 279 -5.44 -5.55 8.28
C ASP A 279 -6.19 -6.39 7.25
N ILE A 280 -6.32 -7.68 7.52
CA ILE A 280 -6.95 -8.66 6.62
C ILE A 280 -8.38 -9.03 7.03
N GLY A 281 -8.93 -8.40 8.07
CA GLY A 281 -10.27 -8.69 8.57
C GLY A 281 -10.38 -10.01 9.36
N LYS A 282 -11.61 -10.50 9.47
CA LYS A 282 -11.94 -11.71 10.24
C LYS A 282 -12.58 -12.77 9.35
N PRO A 283 -12.46 -14.08 9.74
CA PRO A 283 -13.11 -15.16 9.01
C PRO A 283 -14.61 -14.94 8.85
N GLY A 284 -15.08 -14.99 7.60
CA GLY A 284 -16.46 -14.70 7.23
C GLY A 284 -16.67 -13.30 6.65
N ALA A 285 -15.67 -12.43 6.65
CA ALA A 285 -15.67 -11.19 5.87
C ALA A 285 -15.59 -11.50 4.36
N ASP A 286 -16.10 -10.60 3.54
CA ASP A 286 -16.21 -10.80 2.08
C ASP A 286 -14.85 -11.03 1.42
N PHE A 287 -13.83 -10.32 1.89
CA PHE A 287 -12.49 -10.34 1.30
C PHE A 287 -11.45 -11.00 2.21
N PHE A 288 -11.88 -11.77 3.21
CA PHE A 288 -10.93 -12.54 4.02
C PHE A 288 -10.12 -13.50 3.13
N PRO A 289 -8.78 -13.52 3.22
CA PRO A 289 -7.93 -14.18 2.23
C PRO A 289 -8.05 -15.71 2.21
N VAL A 290 -8.50 -16.33 3.31
CA VAL A 290 -8.74 -17.78 3.37
C VAL A 290 -10.24 -18.05 3.21
N GLN A 291 -10.63 -18.62 2.08
CA GLN A 291 -12.02 -18.91 1.79
C GLN A 291 -12.37 -20.38 2.12
N PRO A 292 -13.62 -20.65 2.54
CA PRO A 292 -14.07 -22.02 2.85
C PRO A 292 -13.86 -23.03 1.73
N GLY A 293 -13.96 -22.60 0.47
CA GLY A 293 -13.77 -23.46 -0.71
C GLY A 293 -12.35 -24.02 -0.89
N SER A 294 -11.35 -23.50 -0.16
CA SER A 294 -9.99 -24.02 -0.18
C SER A 294 -9.78 -25.22 0.74
N THR A 295 -10.77 -25.56 1.57
CA THR A 295 -10.68 -26.67 2.54
C THR A 295 -10.95 -28.00 1.88
N PRO A 296 -10.10 -29.03 2.05
CA PRO A 296 -10.37 -30.36 1.58
C PRO A 296 -11.67 -30.91 2.15
N SER A 297 -12.38 -31.71 1.35
CA SER A 297 -13.64 -32.35 1.79
C SER A 297 -13.43 -33.17 3.06
N GLY A 298 -14.34 -33.04 4.01
CA GLY A 298 -14.32 -33.75 5.29
C GLY A 298 -13.56 -33.06 6.41
N PHE A 299 -12.96 -31.88 6.15
CA PHE A 299 -12.34 -31.06 7.19
C PHE A 299 -13.22 -29.86 7.51
N ALA A 300 -13.28 -29.51 8.81
CA ALA A 300 -13.72 -28.20 9.26
C ALA A 300 -12.55 -27.20 9.22
N GLN A 301 -12.86 -25.90 9.28
CA GLN A 301 -11.86 -24.84 9.47
C GLN A 301 -12.02 -24.19 10.83
N SER A 302 -10.91 -23.83 11.47
CA SER A 302 -10.89 -22.95 12.63
C SER A 302 -9.72 -21.97 12.51
N PHE A 303 -9.86 -20.81 13.13
CA PHE A 303 -8.87 -19.75 13.06
C PHE A 303 -8.50 -19.31 14.48
N LEU A 304 -7.21 -19.28 14.75
CA LEU A 304 -6.64 -18.66 15.94
C LEU A 304 -6.43 -17.16 15.73
N GLY A 305 -6.22 -16.44 16.82
CA GLY A 305 -5.81 -15.04 16.76
C GLY A 305 -4.46 -14.88 16.05
N GLU A 306 -4.26 -13.72 15.45
CA GLU A 306 -3.01 -13.34 14.81
C GLU A 306 -1.85 -13.33 15.81
N SER A 307 -0.74 -13.95 15.44
CA SER A 307 0.50 -13.96 16.21
C SER A 307 1.38 -12.80 15.81
N ILE A 308 1.28 -11.72 16.55
CA ILE A 308 2.08 -10.50 16.33
C ILE A 308 3.41 -10.65 17.09
N PRO A 309 4.57 -10.40 16.45
CA PRO A 309 5.87 -10.40 17.10
C PRO A 309 5.95 -9.42 18.28
N ASP A 310 6.65 -9.81 19.33
CA ASP A 310 6.85 -8.97 20.51
C ASP A 310 7.50 -7.64 20.16
N ARG A 311 7.05 -6.57 20.83
CA ARG A 311 7.60 -5.21 20.66
C ARG A 311 8.95 -5.06 21.36
N ASN A 312 10.00 -5.53 20.70
CA ASN A 312 11.39 -5.45 21.17
C ASN A 312 12.32 -5.02 20.04
N LEU A 313 13.57 -4.68 20.34
CA LEU A 313 14.53 -4.19 19.36
C LEU A 313 14.92 -5.22 18.29
N SER A 314 14.76 -6.53 18.54
CA SER A 314 15.04 -7.57 17.55
C SER A 314 13.97 -7.66 16.46
N ASN A 315 12.77 -7.19 16.74
CA ASN A 315 11.61 -7.24 15.84
C ASN A 315 11.32 -5.88 15.18
N THR A 316 12.31 -4.95 15.22
CA THR A 316 12.18 -3.68 14.49
C THR A 316 12.49 -3.87 13.01
N ASN A 317 11.87 -3.03 12.16
CA ASN A 317 12.18 -3.00 10.74
C ASN A 317 13.16 -1.86 10.45
N TYR A 318 14.03 -2.05 9.46
CA TYR A 318 14.98 -1.03 9.02
C TYR A 318 15.29 -1.18 7.53
N GLY A 319 15.61 -0.06 6.92
CA GLY A 319 15.93 -0.05 5.50
C GLY A 319 16.80 1.10 5.09
N VAL A 320 17.38 0.96 3.91
CA VAL A 320 18.18 1.96 3.23
C VAL A 320 17.78 2.02 1.78
N ARG A 321 17.62 3.24 1.24
CA ARG A 321 17.37 3.49 -0.18
C ARG A 321 18.34 4.56 -0.68
N LEU A 322 18.94 4.32 -1.83
CA LEU A 322 19.71 5.29 -2.58
C LEU A 322 18.96 5.63 -3.85
N SER A 323 18.75 6.91 -4.12
CA SER A 323 18.04 7.39 -5.32
C SER A 323 18.86 8.45 -6.03
N THR A 324 18.71 8.52 -7.35
CA THR A 324 19.38 9.53 -8.19
C THR A 324 18.55 9.89 -9.39
N LEU A 325 18.52 11.19 -9.72
CA LEU A 325 17.90 11.73 -10.93
C LEU A 325 19.00 12.26 -11.86
N LYS A 326 19.44 11.46 -12.84
CA LYS A 326 20.53 11.82 -13.74
C LYS A 326 20.19 11.64 -15.20
N GLY A 327 20.34 12.70 -15.99
CA GLY A 327 20.06 12.66 -17.43
C GLY A 327 18.59 12.33 -17.76
N GLY A 328 17.67 12.70 -16.86
CA GLY A 328 16.25 12.41 -16.98
C GLY A 328 15.87 10.98 -16.61
N TRP A 329 16.81 10.16 -16.11
CA TRP A 329 16.56 8.87 -15.50
C TRP A 329 16.38 9.04 -13.99
N ASP A 330 15.25 8.57 -13.47
CA ASP A 330 14.99 8.42 -12.03
C ASP A 330 15.29 6.96 -11.67
N MET A 331 16.25 6.74 -10.79
CA MET A 331 16.72 5.40 -10.45
C MET A 331 16.85 5.28 -8.94
N SER A 332 16.40 4.16 -8.39
CA SER A 332 16.65 3.85 -6.99
C SER A 332 17.02 2.38 -6.77
N GLY A 333 17.75 2.15 -5.68
CA GLY A 333 18.02 0.81 -5.17
C GLY A 333 17.88 0.79 -3.66
N PHE A 334 17.36 -0.30 -3.10
CA PHE A 334 17.09 -0.40 -1.68
C PHE A 334 17.36 -1.79 -1.09
N TYR A 335 17.58 -1.78 0.22
CA TYR A 335 17.54 -2.94 1.09
C TYR A 335 16.54 -2.69 2.22
N TYR A 336 15.69 -3.66 2.53
CA TYR A 336 14.74 -3.60 3.62
C TYR A 336 14.70 -4.92 4.38
N SER A 337 14.84 -4.87 5.70
CA SER A 337 14.69 -6.01 6.59
C SER A 337 13.53 -5.75 7.54
N SER A 338 12.54 -6.65 7.51
CA SER A 338 11.27 -6.44 8.21
C SER A 338 10.65 -7.73 8.70
N GLU A 339 9.75 -7.61 9.67
CA GLU A 339 8.66 -8.57 9.78
C GLU A 339 7.75 -8.39 8.56
N ASP A 340 7.31 -9.49 7.93
CA ASP A 340 6.41 -9.43 6.76
C ASP A 340 5.09 -8.77 7.16
N ALA A 341 4.71 -7.69 6.47
CA ALA A 341 3.46 -7.01 6.77
C ALA A 341 2.23 -7.89 6.49
N ALA A 342 2.31 -8.77 5.49
CA ALA A 342 1.27 -9.76 5.21
C ALA A 342 1.46 -11.00 6.08
N PRO A 343 0.42 -11.47 6.80
CA PRO A 343 0.54 -12.69 7.58
C PRO A 343 0.53 -13.93 6.68
N THR A 344 1.28 -14.95 7.10
CA THR A 344 1.21 -16.31 6.54
C THR A 344 0.37 -17.18 7.45
N PHE A 345 -0.55 -17.97 6.89
CA PHE A 345 -1.43 -18.84 7.66
C PHE A 345 -0.77 -20.19 7.92
N TYR A 346 -0.22 -20.35 9.12
CA TYR A 346 0.30 -21.63 9.58
C TYR A 346 -0.85 -22.58 9.92
N ARG A 347 -0.78 -23.82 9.44
CA ARG A 347 -1.84 -24.80 9.55
C ARG A 347 -1.48 -25.94 10.49
N THR A 348 -2.35 -26.22 11.46
CA THR A 348 -2.31 -27.43 12.29
C THR A 348 -3.48 -28.33 11.93
N VAL A 349 -3.23 -29.64 11.75
CA VAL A 349 -4.26 -30.63 11.48
C VAL A 349 -4.68 -31.28 12.79
N LEU A 350 -5.93 -31.04 13.20
CA LEU A 350 -6.55 -31.65 14.36
C LEU A 350 -7.41 -32.84 13.90
N SER A 351 -7.20 -34.01 14.51
CA SER A 351 -7.86 -35.26 14.08
C SER A 351 -9.15 -35.58 14.83
N THR A 352 -9.34 -35.02 16.03
CA THR A 352 -10.48 -35.36 16.93
C THR A 352 -11.09 -34.09 17.55
N PRO A 353 -12.39 -34.06 17.83
CA PRO A 353 -13.42 -35.05 17.49
C PRO A 353 -13.83 -35.01 16.01
N THR A 354 -13.62 -33.87 15.29
CA THR A 354 -13.87 -33.71 13.88
C THR A 354 -12.55 -33.29 13.21
N PRO A 355 -12.16 -33.88 12.07
CA PRO A 355 -10.99 -33.43 11.34
C PRO A 355 -11.08 -31.91 11.06
N THR A 356 -10.10 -31.16 11.55
CA THR A 356 -10.15 -29.69 11.49
C THR A 356 -8.79 -29.16 11.04
N LEU A 357 -8.80 -28.25 10.08
CA LEU A 357 -7.65 -27.43 9.72
C LEU A 357 -7.71 -26.15 10.55
N GLN A 358 -6.79 -26.05 11.51
CA GLN A 358 -6.66 -24.87 12.35
C GLN A 358 -5.58 -23.96 11.77
N TYR A 359 -5.93 -22.73 11.49
CA TYR A 359 -5.04 -21.72 10.90
C TYR A 359 -4.66 -20.65 11.92
N GLN A 360 -3.40 -20.27 11.94
CA GLN A 360 -2.88 -19.15 12.72
C GLN A 360 -2.12 -18.19 11.82
N PRO A 361 -2.56 -16.92 11.66
CA PRO A 361 -1.80 -15.90 10.97
C PRO A 361 -0.53 -15.55 11.76
N VAL A 362 0.64 -15.59 11.09
CA VAL A 362 1.96 -15.34 11.69
C VAL A 362 2.77 -14.43 10.79
N HIS A 363 3.46 -13.46 11.36
CA HIS A 363 4.40 -12.60 10.65
C HIS A 363 5.83 -13.14 10.76
N ASN A 364 6.50 -13.30 9.63
CA ASN A 364 7.82 -13.90 9.55
C ASN A 364 8.87 -12.83 9.22
N ARG A 365 10.07 -13.00 9.76
CA ARG A 365 11.19 -12.14 9.40
C ARG A 365 11.61 -12.40 7.95
N ILE A 366 11.67 -11.33 7.15
CA ILE A 366 12.08 -11.33 5.75
C ILE A 366 13.13 -10.25 5.50
N TRP A 367 13.83 -10.37 4.37
CA TRP A 367 14.58 -9.26 3.83
C TRP A 367 14.33 -9.13 2.32
N GLN A 368 14.43 -7.90 1.83
CA GLN A 368 14.12 -7.54 0.47
C GLN A 368 15.22 -6.64 -0.10
N VAL A 369 15.60 -6.90 -1.35
CA VAL A 369 16.48 -6.04 -2.16
C VAL A 369 15.73 -5.73 -3.43
N GLY A 370 15.69 -4.47 -3.79
CA GLY A 370 14.97 -4.06 -4.98
C GLY A 370 15.42 -2.72 -5.52
N GLY A 371 14.75 -2.28 -6.56
CA GLY A 371 14.98 -0.98 -7.15
C GLY A 371 13.91 -0.60 -8.15
N THR A 372 13.93 0.68 -8.51
CA THR A 372 13.03 1.31 -9.47
C THR A 372 13.84 2.04 -10.54
N VAL A 373 13.32 2.09 -11.74
CA VAL A 373 13.86 2.91 -12.83
C VAL A 373 12.70 3.55 -13.56
N GLY A 374 12.76 4.87 -13.74
CA GLY A 374 11.77 5.65 -14.45
C GLY A 374 12.39 6.60 -15.46
N LYS A 375 11.68 6.88 -16.56
CA LYS A 375 12.06 7.93 -17.52
C LYS A 375 10.88 8.41 -18.33
N ALA A 376 10.80 9.75 -18.49
CA ALA A 376 9.85 10.39 -19.37
C ALA A 376 10.45 10.61 -20.79
N PHE A 377 9.68 10.29 -21.82
CA PHE A 377 9.95 10.50 -23.24
C PHE A 377 8.79 11.28 -23.86
N GLY A 378 8.72 12.58 -23.60
CA GLY A 378 7.59 13.42 -24.02
C GLY A 378 6.29 12.99 -23.32
N SER A 379 5.29 12.54 -24.08
CA SER A 379 3.99 12.10 -23.57
C SER A 379 3.98 10.62 -23.09
N VAL A 380 5.13 9.95 -23.13
CA VAL A 380 5.27 8.57 -22.70
C VAL A 380 6.19 8.51 -21.47
N VAL A 381 5.79 7.83 -20.40
CA VAL A 381 6.63 7.59 -19.23
C VAL A 381 6.81 6.10 -19.06
N PHE A 382 8.05 5.67 -18.95
CA PHE A 382 8.42 4.29 -18.65
C PHE A 382 8.79 4.16 -17.18
N HIS A 383 8.29 3.14 -16.51
CA HIS A 383 8.68 2.73 -15.16
C HIS A 383 8.93 1.23 -15.11
N THR A 384 9.88 0.82 -14.30
CA THR A 384 10.08 -0.58 -13.96
C THR A 384 10.50 -0.72 -12.51
N GLU A 385 10.04 -1.79 -11.88
CA GLU A 385 10.39 -2.14 -10.51
C GLU A 385 10.78 -3.61 -10.45
N ALA A 386 11.72 -3.95 -9.57
CA ALA A 386 12.08 -5.32 -9.29
C ALA A 386 12.43 -5.49 -7.81
N VAL A 387 11.92 -6.55 -7.18
CA VAL A 387 12.15 -6.86 -5.76
C VAL A 387 12.40 -8.35 -5.57
N TYR A 388 13.57 -8.67 -5.06
CA TYR A 388 13.89 -9.99 -4.54
C TYR A 388 13.54 -10.06 -3.06
N THR A 389 12.77 -11.09 -2.67
CA THR A 389 12.36 -11.35 -1.28
C THR A 389 12.89 -12.70 -0.82
N SER A 390 13.49 -12.74 0.36
CA SER A 390 13.97 -13.96 1.01
C SER A 390 13.40 -14.10 2.42
N GLY A 391 13.19 -15.35 2.83
CA GLY A 391 12.67 -15.68 4.15
C GLY A 391 11.14 -15.78 4.23
N ARG A 392 10.40 -15.39 3.18
CA ARG A 392 8.94 -15.46 3.17
C ARG A 392 8.46 -16.92 3.17
N GLN A 393 7.47 -17.20 4.00
CA GLN A 393 6.79 -18.48 4.05
C GLN A 393 5.56 -18.46 3.14
N TYR A 394 5.30 -19.57 2.48
CA TYR A 394 4.14 -19.74 1.60
C TYR A 394 3.37 -21.01 1.94
N GLU A 395 2.06 -20.92 1.85
CA GLU A 395 1.15 -22.02 2.15
C GLU A 395 1.24 -23.12 1.09
N VAL A 396 1.15 -24.37 1.54
CA VAL A 396 1.12 -25.55 0.67
C VAL A 396 -0.17 -26.32 0.79
N THR A 397 -0.54 -27.00 -0.28
CA THR A 397 -1.78 -27.78 -0.37
C THR A 397 -1.69 -29.13 0.36
N THR A 398 -0.50 -29.74 0.39
CA THR A 398 -0.31 -31.06 1.02
C THR A 398 -0.51 -31.02 2.54
N LEU A 399 -1.28 -31.98 3.08
CA LEU A 399 -1.52 -32.10 4.53
C LEU A 399 -0.34 -32.72 5.28
N SER A 400 0.57 -33.38 4.59
CA SER A 400 1.76 -34.00 5.18
C SER A 400 2.85 -33.01 5.59
N GLN A 401 2.80 -31.78 5.07
CA GLN A 401 3.77 -30.73 5.42
C GLN A 401 3.47 -30.22 6.84
N PRO A 402 4.42 -30.32 7.78
CA PRO A 402 4.28 -29.72 9.10
C PRO A 402 4.00 -28.21 8.98
N ASN A 403 3.11 -27.71 9.81
CA ASN A 403 2.70 -26.29 9.82
C ASN A 403 2.07 -25.77 8.52
N GLY A 404 2.01 -26.57 7.44
CA GLY A 404 1.36 -26.22 6.18
C GLY A 404 2.04 -25.13 5.36
N VAL A 405 3.31 -24.82 5.63
CA VAL A 405 4.08 -23.76 4.96
C VAL A 405 5.47 -24.24 4.55
N VAL A 406 6.05 -23.57 3.53
CA VAL A 406 7.43 -23.78 3.10
C VAL A 406 8.09 -22.42 2.78
N PRO A 407 9.40 -22.25 3.07
CA PRO A 407 10.11 -21.04 2.71
C PRO A 407 10.36 -21.00 1.20
N GLN A 408 10.12 -19.83 0.57
CA GLN A 408 10.43 -19.60 -0.82
C GLN A 408 11.11 -18.24 -1.00
N ASN A 409 12.14 -18.19 -1.83
CA ASN A 409 12.69 -16.93 -2.30
C ASN A 409 11.99 -16.54 -3.61
N THR A 410 11.65 -15.28 -3.76
CA THR A 410 10.92 -14.79 -4.92
C THR A 410 11.59 -13.57 -5.55
N LEU A 411 11.41 -13.40 -6.85
CA LEU A 411 11.65 -12.16 -7.58
C LEU A 411 10.34 -11.71 -8.20
N ASN A 412 9.86 -10.55 -7.79
CA ASN A 412 8.73 -9.89 -8.42
C ASN A 412 9.24 -8.69 -9.22
N TYR A 413 8.86 -8.57 -10.49
CA TYR A 413 9.19 -7.43 -11.32
C TYR A 413 8.01 -7.00 -12.18
N ILE A 414 7.99 -5.73 -12.56
CA ILE A 414 6.95 -5.12 -13.38
C ILE A 414 7.56 -4.07 -14.32
N PHE A 415 7.05 -4.03 -15.53
CA PHE A 415 7.24 -2.96 -16.49
C PHE A 415 5.92 -2.21 -16.65
N SER A 416 5.98 -0.90 -16.63
CA SER A 416 4.83 0.00 -16.78
C SER A 416 5.13 1.06 -17.81
N VAL A 417 4.17 1.36 -18.67
CA VAL A 417 4.25 2.45 -19.64
C VAL A 417 2.99 3.29 -19.54
N ASP A 418 3.18 4.57 -19.29
CA ASP A 418 2.13 5.58 -19.21
C ASP A 418 2.10 6.38 -20.51
N PHE A 419 0.93 6.53 -21.09
CA PHE A 419 0.70 7.33 -22.27
C PHE A 419 -0.27 8.46 -21.92
N THR A 420 0.19 9.71 -22.06
CA THR A 420 -0.71 10.88 -22.10
C THR A 420 -1.11 11.10 -23.55
N LEU A 421 -2.36 10.78 -23.86
CA LEU A 421 -2.93 10.86 -25.21
C LEU A 421 -3.72 12.18 -25.40
N PRO A 422 -4.03 12.59 -26.63
CA PRO A 422 -4.88 13.75 -26.89
C PRO A 422 -6.24 13.65 -26.19
N GLN A 423 -6.87 14.80 -25.89
CA GLN A 423 -8.18 14.91 -25.24
C GLN A 423 -8.17 14.43 -23.77
N ASP A 424 -7.08 14.65 -23.03
CA ASP A 424 -6.91 14.27 -21.63
C ASP A 424 -7.13 12.76 -21.37
N LEU A 425 -6.83 11.94 -22.38
CA LEU A 425 -6.88 10.50 -22.25
C LEU A 425 -5.55 9.98 -21.68
N PHE A 426 -5.62 9.24 -20.60
CA PHE A 426 -4.49 8.57 -19.96
C PHE A 426 -4.64 7.06 -20.15
N LEU A 427 -3.60 6.41 -20.65
CA LEU A 427 -3.50 4.96 -20.77
C LEU A 427 -2.24 4.47 -20.05
N ASN A 428 -2.41 3.60 -19.08
CA ASN A 428 -1.31 2.87 -18.45
C ASN A 428 -1.39 1.39 -18.83
N VAL A 429 -0.29 0.81 -19.26
CA VAL A 429 -0.15 -0.61 -19.60
C VAL A 429 1.00 -1.20 -18.80
N GLN A 430 0.74 -2.31 -18.14
CA GLN A 430 1.71 -2.98 -17.29
C GLN A 430 1.79 -4.47 -17.59
N ALA A 431 2.98 -5.04 -17.41
CA ALA A 431 3.21 -6.47 -17.42
C ALA A 431 4.30 -6.84 -16.40
N GLY A 432 4.06 -7.88 -15.64
CA GLY A 432 4.97 -8.31 -14.59
C GLY A 432 4.93 -9.81 -14.35
N GLN A 433 5.87 -10.27 -13.55
CA GLN A 433 5.97 -11.67 -13.20
C GLN A 433 6.51 -11.84 -11.78
N ASN A 434 5.96 -12.78 -11.06
CA ASN A 434 6.53 -13.28 -9.80
C ASN A 434 7.17 -14.65 -10.06
N ILE A 435 8.46 -14.77 -9.78
CA ILE A 435 9.27 -15.97 -9.97
C ILE A 435 9.56 -16.57 -8.60
N PHE A 436 9.25 -17.86 -8.43
CA PHE A 436 9.61 -18.64 -7.24
C PHE A 436 10.87 -19.45 -7.51
N PHE A 437 11.96 -19.15 -6.81
CA PHE A 437 13.21 -19.91 -6.94
C PHE A 437 13.13 -21.22 -6.15
N ASN A 438 13.59 -22.31 -6.75
CA ASN A 438 13.50 -23.66 -6.16
C ASN A 438 12.07 -24.01 -5.76
N HIS A 439 11.15 -23.76 -6.66
CA HIS A 439 9.70 -23.88 -6.47
C HIS A 439 9.31 -25.25 -5.87
N ASP A 440 8.62 -25.22 -4.73
CA ASP A 440 8.02 -26.40 -4.14
C ASP A 440 6.76 -26.82 -4.91
N PRO A 441 6.63 -28.06 -5.38
CA PRO A 441 5.50 -28.52 -6.20
C PRO A 441 4.15 -28.51 -5.44
N ASN A 442 4.16 -28.38 -4.12
CA ASN A 442 2.94 -28.32 -3.30
C ASN A 442 2.40 -26.89 -3.12
N LEU A 443 3.11 -25.86 -3.63
CA LEU A 443 2.59 -24.50 -3.61
C LEU A 443 1.32 -24.38 -4.44
N ILE A 444 0.42 -23.48 -4.02
CA ILE A 444 -0.76 -23.10 -4.81
C ILE A 444 -0.32 -22.29 -6.05
N PHE A 445 0.78 -21.55 -5.92
CA PHE A 445 1.31 -20.70 -6.99
C PHE A 445 2.22 -21.49 -7.93
N SER A 446 2.15 -21.18 -9.21
CA SER A 446 3.09 -21.69 -10.21
C SER A 446 4.47 -21.06 -10.03
N ALA A 447 5.51 -21.76 -10.51
CA ALA A 447 6.90 -21.27 -10.46
C ALA A 447 7.06 -19.87 -11.10
N TYR A 448 6.21 -19.56 -12.08
CA TYR A 448 6.16 -18.30 -12.82
C TYR A 448 4.71 -17.80 -12.85
N SER A 449 4.39 -16.80 -12.05
CA SER A 449 3.06 -16.18 -12.04
C SER A 449 3.10 -14.88 -12.83
N THR A 450 2.63 -14.91 -14.08
CA THR A 450 2.63 -13.75 -14.98
C THR A 450 1.32 -12.99 -14.85
N TYR A 451 1.39 -11.66 -14.88
CA TYR A 451 0.22 -10.79 -14.84
C TYR A 451 0.41 -9.56 -15.74
N ALA A 452 -0.71 -8.96 -16.14
CA ALA A 452 -0.75 -7.71 -16.88
C ALA A 452 -1.89 -6.83 -16.35
N SER A 453 -1.80 -5.51 -16.54
CA SER A 453 -2.91 -4.61 -16.28
C SER A 453 -3.02 -3.51 -17.33
N ILE A 454 -4.23 -3.00 -17.50
CA ILE A 454 -4.55 -1.86 -18.34
C ILE A 454 -5.44 -0.93 -17.52
N LEU A 455 -5.01 0.32 -17.37
CA LEU A 455 -5.82 1.41 -16.83
C LEU A 455 -6.04 2.42 -17.94
N LEU A 456 -7.30 2.64 -18.30
CA LEU A 456 -7.71 3.69 -19.23
C LEU A 456 -8.59 4.68 -18.47
N ARG A 457 -8.21 5.95 -18.47
CA ARG A 457 -8.95 7.04 -17.84
C ARG A 457 -9.01 8.24 -18.80
N GLY A 458 -10.14 8.94 -18.82
CA GLY A 458 -10.30 10.11 -19.67
C GLY A 458 -11.29 11.11 -19.08
N LYS A 459 -11.40 12.28 -19.72
CA LYS A 459 -12.38 13.30 -19.37
C LYS A 459 -13.45 13.40 -20.45
N LEU A 460 -14.72 13.33 -20.06
CA LEU A 460 -15.86 13.63 -20.90
C LEU A 460 -16.45 14.98 -20.50
N GLY A 461 -15.91 16.03 -21.12
CA GLY A 461 -16.19 17.41 -20.70
C GLY A 461 -15.57 17.74 -19.33
N PRO A 462 -15.99 18.84 -18.68
CA PRO A 462 -15.31 19.34 -17.48
C PRO A 462 -15.67 18.58 -16.19
N LYS A 463 -16.66 17.71 -16.22
CA LYS A 463 -17.23 17.15 -14.99
C LYS A 463 -17.30 15.61 -14.92
N LEU A 464 -17.09 14.92 -16.03
CA LEU A 464 -17.20 13.47 -16.07
C LEU A 464 -15.86 12.82 -16.40
N GLU A 465 -15.48 11.84 -15.61
CA GLU A 465 -14.23 11.10 -15.72
C GLU A 465 -14.51 9.59 -15.72
N PRO A 466 -14.63 8.97 -16.91
CA PRO A 466 -14.69 7.52 -17.06
C PRO A 466 -13.32 6.90 -16.85
N GLU A 467 -13.31 5.76 -16.18
CA GLU A 467 -12.13 4.94 -15.92
C GLU A 467 -12.46 3.46 -16.06
N ILE A 468 -11.55 2.68 -16.60
CA ILE A 468 -11.59 1.23 -16.55
C ILE A 468 -10.22 0.69 -16.17
N LEU A 469 -10.17 -0.10 -15.11
CA LEU A 469 -9.02 -0.90 -14.72
C LEU A 469 -9.29 -2.36 -15.01
N TRP A 470 -8.38 -3.01 -15.73
CA TRP A 470 -8.38 -4.45 -15.96
C TRP A 470 -7.05 -5.03 -15.51
N ILE A 471 -7.09 -6.01 -14.62
CA ILE A 471 -5.91 -6.75 -14.14
C ILE A 471 -6.12 -8.22 -14.51
N GLN A 472 -5.17 -8.80 -15.22
CA GLN A 472 -5.18 -10.18 -15.68
C GLN A 472 -4.00 -10.94 -15.10
N ALA A 473 -4.25 -12.06 -14.44
CA ALA A 473 -3.23 -13.07 -14.17
C ALA A 473 -3.43 -14.26 -15.13
N PHE A 474 -2.33 -14.88 -15.56
CA PHE A 474 -2.38 -15.88 -16.63
C PHE A 474 -2.26 -17.32 -16.11
N ASP A 475 -1.77 -17.51 -14.90
CA ASP A 475 -1.58 -18.83 -14.33
C ASP A 475 -1.95 -18.84 -12.80
N PRO A 476 -3.14 -19.38 -12.47
CA PRO A 476 -4.25 -19.71 -13.36
C PRO A 476 -4.86 -18.45 -14.01
N THR A 477 -5.53 -18.62 -15.16
CA THR A 477 -6.22 -17.51 -15.83
C THR A 477 -7.33 -16.94 -14.95
N GLN A 478 -7.22 -15.67 -14.59
CA GLN A 478 -8.14 -14.97 -13.72
C GLN A 478 -7.99 -13.46 -13.87
N ASN A 479 -9.02 -12.70 -13.58
CA ASN A 479 -8.95 -11.24 -13.71
C ASN A 479 -9.87 -10.49 -12.73
N LEU A 480 -9.57 -9.19 -12.60
CA LEU A 480 -10.41 -8.18 -11.96
C LEU A 480 -10.68 -7.09 -12.99
N ILE A 481 -11.95 -6.73 -13.18
CA ILE A 481 -12.39 -5.64 -14.08
C ILE A 481 -13.15 -4.62 -13.23
N ARG A 482 -12.74 -3.34 -13.32
CA ARG A 482 -13.30 -2.24 -12.53
C ARG A 482 -13.65 -1.06 -13.43
N PRO A 483 -14.82 -1.03 -14.06
CA PRO A 483 -15.33 0.20 -14.67
C PRO A 483 -15.83 1.17 -13.61
N ARG A 484 -15.47 2.44 -13.74
CA ARG A 484 -15.85 3.53 -12.84
C ARG A 484 -16.19 4.79 -13.65
N LEU A 485 -17.22 5.49 -13.24
CA LEU A 485 -17.54 6.80 -13.74
C LEU A 485 -17.57 7.78 -12.57
N THR A 486 -16.70 8.79 -12.61
CA THR A 486 -16.66 9.84 -11.59
C THR A 486 -17.28 11.11 -12.13
N TRP A 487 -18.14 11.74 -11.35
CA TRP A 487 -18.77 13.02 -11.62
C TRP A 487 -18.31 14.05 -10.61
N HIS A 488 -17.83 15.19 -11.08
CA HIS A 488 -17.41 16.35 -10.30
C HIS A 488 -18.46 17.47 -10.41
N PRO A 489 -19.53 17.47 -9.60
CA PRO A 489 -20.55 18.53 -9.64
C PRO A 489 -19.96 19.89 -9.31
N GLU A 490 -19.06 19.92 -8.31
CA GLU A 490 -18.34 21.10 -7.82
C GLU A 490 -16.88 20.74 -7.55
N LYS A 491 -16.03 21.75 -7.36
CA LYS A 491 -14.58 21.59 -7.17
C LYS A 491 -14.20 20.66 -6.01
N ASN A 492 -14.98 20.69 -4.93
CA ASN A 492 -14.70 19.95 -3.70
C ASN A 492 -15.58 18.72 -3.52
N THR A 493 -16.42 18.39 -4.51
CA THR A 493 -17.37 17.28 -4.42
C THR A 493 -17.17 16.32 -5.57
N ARG A 494 -17.11 15.05 -5.27
CA ARG A 494 -17.13 13.99 -6.28
C ARG A 494 -18.17 12.93 -5.93
N ALA A 495 -18.79 12.39 -6.96
CA ALA A 495 -19.64 11.21 -6.88
C ALA A 495 -19.11 10.19 -7.89
N ALA A 496 -18.97 8.95 -7.49
CA ALA A 496 -18.55 7.89 -8.40
C ALA A 496 -19.54 6.73 -8.36
N PHE A 497 -19.65 6.06 -9.49
CA PHE A 497 -20.42 4.83 -9.67
C PHE A 497 -19.53 3.82 -10.37
N GLY A 498 -19.52 2.57 -9.90
CA GLY A 498 -18.67 1.55 -10.49
C GLY A 498 -19.07 0.14 -10.14
N PHE A 499 -18.32 -0.79 -10.71
CA PHE A 499 -18.44 -2.22 -10.49
C PHE A 499 -17.07 -2.80 -10.15
N ASP A 500 -17.06 -3.83 -9.30
CA ASP A 500 -15.92 -4.71 -9.07
C ASP A 500 -16.33 -6.12 -9.52
N ILE A 501 -15.65 -6.64 -10.55
CA ILE A 501 -16.00 -7.90 -11.22
C ILE A 501 -14.78 -8.82 -11.17
N PHE A 502 -14.93 -9.95 -10.49
CA PHE A 502 -13.89 -10.94 -10.31
C PHE A 502 -14.16 -12.18 -11.17
N ASN A 503 -13.13 -12.71 -11.82
CA ASN A 503 -13.25 -13.93 -12.60
C ASN A 503 -12.04 -14.84 -12.36
N GLY A 504 -12.28 -16.16 -12.35
CA GLY A 504 -11.23 -17.16 -12.25
C GLY A 504 -11.63 -18.37 -11.41
N PRO A 505 -10.71 -19.32 -11.22
CA PRO A 505 -10.94 -20.47 -10.36
C PRO A 505 -11.03 -20.08 -8.89
N ALA A 506 -11.81 -20.79 -8.09
CA ALA A 506 -12.04 -20.51 -6.66
C ALA A 506 -10.75 -20.54 -5.81
N THR A 507 -9.70 -21.19 -6.27
CA THR A 507 -8.37 -21.22 -5.65
C THR A 507 -7.46 -20.08 -6.11
N GLY A 508 -7.89 -19.29 -7.09
CA GLY A 508 -7.12 -18.19 -7.65
C GLY A 508 -7.12 -16.94 -6.77
N TYR A 509 -6.20 -16.03 -7.04
CA TYR A 509 -6.06 -14.77 -6.31
C TYR A 509 -7.28 -13.84 -6.48
N PHE A 510 -7.84 -13.75 -7.70
CA PHE A 510 -9.07 -13.02 -7.96
C PHE A 510 -10.30 -13.94 -7.94
N GLY A 511 -10.20 -15.15 -8.51
CA GLY A 511 -11.34 -16.05 -8.69
C GLY A 511 -11.96 -16.51 -7.38
N ARG A 512 -11.23 -16.52 -6.26
CA ARG A 512 -11.79 -16.77 -4.93
C ARG A 512 -12.87 -15.77 -4.53
N PHE A 513 -12.88 -14.59 -5.14
CA PHE A 513 -13.83 -13.51 -4.89
C PHE A 513 -14.93 -13.42 -5.96
N ASN A 514 -15.09 -14.40 -6.89
CA ASN A 514 -16.22 -14.42 -7.82
C ASN A 514 -17.58 -14.20 -7.12
N PRO A 515 -17.84 -14.78 -5.91
CA PRO A 515 -19.10 -14.53 -5.20
C PRO A 515 -19.18 -13.13 -4.56
N ARG A 516 -18.26 -12.23 -4.88
CA ARG A 516 -18.16 -10.87 -4.32
C ARG A 516 -18.25 -9.78 -5.39
N ASP A 517 -18.69 -10.15 -6.58
CA ASP A 517 -19.02 -9.18 -7.63
C ASP A 517 -20.03 -8.17 -7.12
N ARG A 518 -19.70 -6.87 -7.22
CA ARG A 518 -20.50 -5.81 -6.62
C ARG A 518 -20.65 -4.59 -7.50
N VAL A 519 -21.68 -3.84 -7.25
CA VAL A 519 -21.88 -2.46 -7.70
C VAL A 519 -21.68 -1.53 -6.52
N TYR A 520 -21.09 -0.36 -6.74
CA TYR A 520 -20.88 0.61 -5.68
C TYR A 520 -21.17 2.05 -6.13
N VAL A 521 -21.49 2.89 -5.14
CA VAL A 521 -21.60 4.35 -5.26
C VAL A 521 -20.72 4.97 -4.18
N GLU A 522 -19.97 5.98 -4.54
CA GLU A 522 -19.13 6.78 -3.65
C GLU A 522 -19.55 8.24 -3.73
N LEU A 523 -19.62 8.92 -2.59
CA LEU A 523 -19.83 10.36 -2.47
C LEU A 523 -18.74 10.92 -1.57
N ARG A 524 -17.98 11.90 -2.03
CA ARG A 524 -16.92 12.54 -1.25
C ARG A 524 -16.99 14.05 -1.34
N TYR A 525 -16.73 14.69 -0.20
CA TYR A 525 -16.58 16.12 -0.04
C TYR A 525 -15.26 16.43 0.65
N ASP A 526 -14.38 17.19 -0.01
CA ASP A 526 -13.08 17.62 0.49
C ASP A 526 -13.16 19.07 1.01
N PHE A 527 -12.48 19.42 2.13
CA PHE A 527 -12.50 20.76 2.72
C PHE A 527 -11.15 21.18 3.30
#